data_39cd0c2ff14b9279e3fa76d594dd239e
#
_entry.id   39cd0c2ff14b9279e3fa76d594dd239e
#
_cell.length_a   1.000
_cell.length_b   1.000
_cell.length_c   1.000
_cell.angle_alpha   90.00
_cell.angle_beta   90.00
_cell.angle_gamma   90.00
#
_symmetry.space_group_name_H-M   'P 1'
#
loop_
_entity.id
_entity.type
_entity.pdbx_description
1 polymer ?
#
loop_
_entity_poly.entity_id
_entity_poly.type
_entity_poly.pdbx_seq_one_letter_code
_entity_poly.pdbx_strand_id
1 'polypeptide(L)'
;MLALLAAIAAATSSAIHPPHRAAPAYFVWPAEGTITTPFAQGGHPGIDIGILRSLTIRAAAPGRVQLVGERTGYEGYGKLVLVDVGGGYATLYAHLAAFGVRAGDEVRAGEKLGVAGCTGWCTGTHLHFEVRLRGNAVDPLAIPMRAQR
;
A
#
# COMPACT_ATOMS: atom_id res chain seq x y z
N MET A 1 20.10 -47.02 -40.18
CA MET A 1 20.42 -45.88 -39.32
C MET A 1 19.16 -45.04 -39.18
N LEU A 2 18.43 -45.22 -38.07
CA LEU A 2 17.22 -44.42 -37.75
C LEU A 2 17.66 -43.22 -36.89
N ALA A 3 17.41 -42.01 -37.40
CA ALA A 3 17.61 -40.79 -36.65
C ALA A 3 16.34 -40.49 -35.84
N LEU A 4 16.46 -40.51 -34.52
CA LEU A 4 15.40 -40.17 -33.56
C LEU A 4 15.36 -38.66 -33.39
N LEU A 5 14.38 -37.97 -33.96
CA LEU A 5 14.12 -36.57 -33.69
C LEU A 5 13.42 -36.44 -32.34
N ALA A 6 14.13 -35.94 -31.33
CA ALA A 6 13.53 -35.53 -30.07
C ALA A 6 12.87 -34.14 -30.23
N ALA A 7 11.56 -34.10 -30.24
CA ALA A 7 10.81 -32.85 -30.18
C ALA A 7 10.86 -32.30 -28.75
N ILE A 8 11.57 -31.21 -28.55
CA ILE A 8 11.55 -30.44 -27.30
C ILE A 8 10.26 -29.60 -27.31
N ALA A 9 9.25 -30.04 -26.55
CA ALA A 9 8.07 -29.23 -26.28
C ALA A 9 8.46 -28.09 -25.36
N ALA A 10 8.54 -26.88 -25.90
CA ALA A 10 8.65 -25.68 -25.10
C ALA A 10 7.33 -25.48 -24.34
N ALA A 11 7.34 -25.78 -23.06
CA ALA A 11 6.24 -25.41 -22.17
C ALA A 11 6.19 -23.90 -22.05
N THR A 12 5.28 -23.26 -22.78
CA THR A 12 4.94 -21.87 -22.56
C THR A 12 4.24 -21.77 -21.21
N SER A 13 5.00 -21.37 -20.20
CA SER A 13 4.45 -20.98 -18.90
C SER A 13 3.59 -19.74 -19.12
N SER A 14 2.31 -19.95 -19.34
CA SER A 14 1.32 -18.89 -19.27
C SER A 14 1.30 -18.41 -17.82
N ALA A 15 1.95 -17.28 -17.54
CA ALA A 15 1.84 -16.62 -16.26
C ALA A 15 0.36 -16.29 -16.05
N ILE A 16 -0.33 -17.09 -15.25
CA ILE A 16 -1.69 -16.81 -14.81
C ILE A 16 -1.60 -15.53 -13.98
N HIS A 17 -1.86 -14.38 -14.59
CA HIS A 17 -2.09 -13.16 -13.86
C HIS A 17 -3.28 -13.42 -12.93
N PRO A 18 -3.15 -13.23 -11.61
CA PRO A 18 -4.30 -13.35 -10.74
C PRO A 18 -5.40 -12.43 -11.26
N PRO A 19 -6.67 -12.86 -11.19
CA PRO A 19 -7.78 -12.05 -11.69
C PRO A 19 -7.70 -10.66 -11.06
N HIS A 20 -7.84 -9.61 -11.89
CA HIS A 20 -7.80 -8.23 -11.42
C HIS A 20 -8.84 -8.07 -10.31
N ARG A 21 -8.37 -7.83 -9.09
CA ARG A 21 -9.24 -7.52 -7.97
C ARG A 21 -10.06 -6.28 -8.31
N ALA A 22 -11.37 -6.32 -8.04
CA ALA A 22 -12.24 -5.16 -8.21
C ALA A 22 -11.82 -4.02 -7.26
N ALA A 23 -12.11 -2.79 -7.63
CA ALA A 23 -11.91 -1.64 -6.75
C ALA A 23 -12.68 -1.82 -5.43
N PRO A 24 -12.10 -1.43 -4.27
CA PRO A 24 -12.83 -1.47 -3.01
C PRO A 24 -13.97 -0.44 -3.02
N ALA A 25 -15.14 -0.84 -2.51
CA ALA A 25 -16.29 0.07 -2.41
C ALA A 25 -16.10 1.17 -1.36
N TYR A 26 -15.21 0.97 -0.40
CA TYR A 26 -14.84 1.89 0.66
C TYR A 26 -13.47 1.51 1.22
N PHE A 27 -12.85 2.45 1.91
CA PHE A 27 -11.64 2.22 2.69
C PHE A 27 -11.95 2.30 4.18
N VAL A 28 -11.17 1.62 5.02
CA VAL A 28 -11.20 1.83 6.47
C VAL A 28 -10.04 2.73 6.88
N TRP A 29 -10.20 3.48 7.96
CA TRP A 29 -9.13 4.34 8.46
C TRP A 29 -7.88 3.53 8.80
N PRO A 30 -6.70 3.89 8.25
CA PRO A 30 -5.46 3.12 8.45
C PRO A 30 -4.81 3.35 9.81
N ALA A 31 -5.19 4.40 10.51
CA ALA A 31 -4.66 4.78 11.82
C ALA A 31 -5.72 5.49 12.66
N GLU A 32 -5.55 5.43 13.98
CA GLU A 32 -6.40 6.12 14.95
C GLU A 32 -5.72 7.43 15.37
N GLY A 33 -6.12 8.54 14.79
CA GLY A 33 -5.52 9.85 15.05
C GLY A 33 -6.33 10.99 14.44
N THR A 34 -5.67 12.13 14.31
CA THR A 34 -6.24 13.34 13.73
C THR A 34 -5.51 13.66 12.42
N ILE A 35 -6.22 14.12 11.40
CA ILE A 35 -5.60 14.64 10.18
C ILE A 35 -4.88 15.92 10.54
N THR A 36 -3.55 15.90 10.44
CA THR A 36 -2.68 17.05 10.75
C THR A 36 -2.25 17.79 9.49
N THR A 37 -2.20 17.10 8.35
CA THR A 37 -1.90 17.70 7.04
C THR A 37 -2.86 17.12 6.00
N PRO A 38 -3.65 17.94 5.28
CA PRO A 38 -4.54 17.48 4.24
C PRO A 38 -3.79 17.21 2.93
N PHE A 39 -4.47 16.51 2.02
CA PHE A 39 -4.02 16.36 0.64
C PHE A 39 -3.96 17.74 -0.06
N ALA A 40 -2.92 17.94 -0.87
CA ALA A 40 -2.79 19.13 -1.71
C ALA A 40 -2.24 18.72 -3.08
N GLN A 41 -3.05 18.88 -4.13
CA GLN A 41 -2.67 18.50 -5.49
C GLN A 41 -1.41 19.27 -5.93
N GLY A 42 -0.40 18.54 -6.41
CA GLY A 42 0.90 19.09 -6.80
C GLY A 42 1.82 19.46 -5.64
N GLY A 43 1.37 19.22 -4.40
CA GLY A 43 2.16 19.45 -3.19
C GLY A 43 2.22 18.21 -2.30
N HIS A 44 1.26 18.06 -1.37
CA HIS A 44 1.19 16.93 -0.44
C HIS A 44 0.36 15.78 -1.03
N PRO A 45 0.96 14.64 -1.41
CA PRO A 45 0.29 13.59 -2.21
C PRO A 45 -0.63 12.67 -1.40
N GLY A 46 -0.87 12.95 -0.14
CA GLY A 46 -1.70 12.16 0.75
C GLY A 46 -2.25 12.98 1.90
N ILE A 47 -2.57 12.31 3.00
CA ILE A 47 -2.90 12.93 4.27
C ILE A 47 -1.93 12.47 5.35
N ASP A 48 -1.60 13.35 6.28
CA ASP A 48 -0.88 12.96 7.48
C ASP A 48 -1.87 12.78 8.63
N ILE A 49 -1.78 11.63 9.29
CA ILE A 49 -2.56 11.29 10.48
C ILE A 49 -1.61 11.28 11.68
N GLY A 50 -1.70 12.30 12.49
CA GLY A 50 -0.89 12.49 13.70
C GLY A 50 -1.74 12.41 14.97
N ILE A 51 -1.14 12.79 16.11
CA ILE A 51 -1.79 12.69 17.43
C ILE A 51 -2.40 11.28 17.61
N LEU A 52 -1.58 10.28 17.32
CA LEU A 52 -2.01 8.89 17.25
C LEU A 52 -2.41 8.35 18.63
N ARG A 53 -3.60 7.75 18.74
CA ARG A 53 -4.05 7.02 19.92
C ARG A 53 -3.48 5.60 19.97
N SER A 54 -3.08 5.07 18.81
CA SER A 54 -2.41 3.79 18.65
C SER A 54 -1.34 3.92 17.57
N LEU A 55 -0.18 3.29 17.78
CA LEU A 55 0.88 3.23 16.78
C LEU A 55 0.65 2.12 15.74
N THR A 56 -0.40 1.30 15.88
CA THR A 56 -0.71 0.24 14.93
C THR A 56 -1.24 0.83 13.64
N ILE A 57 -0.54 0.55 12.54
CA ILE A 57 -0.97 0.90 11.18
C ILE A 57 -1.62 -0.32 10.55
N ARG A 58 -2.78 -0.09 9.90
CA ARG A 58 -3.64 -1.14 9.35
C ARG A 58 -3.93 -0.91 7.87
N ALA A 59 -4.16 -2.00 7.13
CA ALA A 59 -4.56 -1.94 5.73
C ALA A 59 -5.92 -1.25 5.59
N ALA A 60 -5.98 -0.22 4.74
CA ALA A 60 -7.22 0.52 4.50
C ALA A 60 -8.22 -0.26 3.64
N ALA A 61 -7.78 -1.27 2.89
CA ALA A 61 -8.60 -2.14 2.08
C ALA A 61 -7.93 -3.51 1.93
N PRO A 62 -8.68 -4.56 1.51
CA PRO A 62 -8.08 -5.83 1.18
C PRO A 62 -7.16 -5.67 -0.04
N GLY A 63 -6.01 -6.32 -0.02
CA GLY A 63 -5.07 -6.17 -1.12
C GLY A 63 -3.87 -7.10 -1.04
N ARG A 64 -2.96 -6.93 -2.01
CA ARG A 64 -1.68 -7.62 -2.04
C ARG A 64 -0.56 -6.61 -1.79
N VAL A 65 0.30 -6.91 -0.84
CA VAL A 65 1.47 -6.09 -0.54
C VAL A 65 2.45 -6.17 -1.71
N GLN A 66 2.68 -5.03 -2.37
CA GLN A 66 3.60 -4.93 -3.51
C GLN A 66 5.01 -4.58 -3.08
N LEU A 67 5.15 -3.74 -2.04
CA LEU A 67 6.44 -3.20 -1.64
C LEU A 67 6.47 -3.01 -0.12
N VAL A 68 7.60 -3.37 0.48
CA VAL A 68 7.93 -3.12 1.88
C VAL A 68 9.38 -2.64 1.95
N GLY A 69 9.64 -1.55 2.64
CA GLY A 69 10.99 -1.03 2.86
C GLY A 69 11.18 0.40 2.35
N GLU A 70 12.44 0.81 2.29
CA GLU A 70 12.86 2.05 1.64
C GLU A 70 13.16 1.77 0.18
N ARG A 71 12.80 2.68 -0.73
CA ARG A 71 12.94 2.48 -2.17
C ARG A 71 13.34 3.74 -2.91
N THR A 72 14.18 3.57 -3.94
CA THR A 72 14.45 4.61 -4.95
C THR A 72 13.13 5.04 -5.60
N GLY A 73 12.93 6.33 -5.77
CA GLY A 73 11.69 6.94 -6.26
C GLY A 73 10.67 7.25 -5.15
N TYR A 74 11.03 6.94 -3.89
CA TYR A 74 10.24 7.26 -2.69
C TYR A 74 11.12 7.97 -1.65
N GLU A 75 12.01 8.83 -2.11
CA GLU A 75 12.88 9.61 -1.25
C GLU A 75 12.04 10.47 -0.29
N GLY A 76 12.39 10.44 0.98
CA GLY A 76 11.64 11.15 2.02
C GLY A 76 10.54 10.34 2.70
N TYR A 77 10.03 9.27 2.09
CA TYR A 77 8.98 8.43 2.69
C TYR A 77 9.49 7.53 3.84
N GLY A 78 10.82 7.29 3.90
CA GLY A 78 11.41 6.37 4.84
C GLY A 78 10.90 4.94 4.63
N LYS A 79 10.63 4.24 5.71
CA LYS A 79 10.06 2.89 5.66
C LYS A 79 8.59 2.95 5.23
N LEU A 80 8.26 2.30 4.12
CA LEU A 80 6.90 2.32 3.57
C LEU A 80 6.38 0.93 3.23
N VAL A 81 5.05 0.82 3.17
CA VAL A 81 4.31 -0.32 2.63
C VAL A 81 3.41 0.20 1.51
N LEU A 82 3.41 -0.48 0.37
CA LEU A 82 2.51 -0.23 -0.76
C LEU A 82 1.65 -1.47 -0.97
N VAL A 83 0.33 -1.30 -1.02
CA VAL A 83 -0.64 -2.37 -1.21
C VAL A 83 -1.47 -2.11 -2.46
N ASP A 84 -1.48 -3.06 -3.40
CA ASP A 84 -2.43 -3.07 -4.51
C ASP A 84 -3.79 -3.54 -3.98
N VAL A 85 -4.78 -2.69 -4.05
CA VAL A 85 -6.14 -2.95 -3.54
C VAL A 85 -7.15 -3.22 -4.65
N GLY A 86 -6.70 -3.31 -5.91
CA GLY A 86 -7.53 -3.61 -7.06
C GLY A 86 -8.16 -2.40 -7.73
N GLY A 87 -8.77 -2.61 -8.90
CA GLY A 87 -9.40 -1.57 -9.69
C GLY A 87 -8.46 -0.44 -10.16
N GLY A 88 -7.16 -0.68 -10.15
CA GLY A 88 -6.13 0.33 -10.42
C GLY A 88 -5.79 1.20 -9.20
N TYR A 89 -6.36 0.91 -8.03
CA TYR A 89 -6.04 1.58 -6.78
C TYR A 89 -4.88 0.91 -6.04
N ALA A 90 -4.05 1.73 -5.41
CA ALA A 90 -3.05 1.31 -4.43
C ALA A 90 -3.10 2.23 -3.21
N THR A 91 -2.73 1.69 -2.05
CA THR A 91 -2.59 2.47 -0.81
C THR A 91 -1.15 2.43 -0.33
N LEU A 92 -0.64 3.57 0.11
CA LEU A 92 0.73 3.73 0.59
C LEU A 92 0.72 4.23 2.03
N TYR A 93 1.59 3.64 2.83
CA TYR A 93 1.75 3.90 4.26
C TYR A 93 3.23 4.19 4.52
N ALA A 94 3.57 5.40 4.93
CA ALA A 94 4.96 5.84 5.06
C ALA A 94 5.35 6.27 6.48
N HIS A 95 6.63 6.54 6.66
CA HIS A 95 7.30 6.91 7.92
C HIS A 95 7.21 5.84 9.01
N LEU A 96 7.04 4.56 8.61
CA LEU A 96 6.91 3.46 9.56
C LEU A 96 8.18 3.23 10.38
N ALA A 97 8.02 2.79 11.62
CA ALA A 97 9.12 2.32 12.46
C ALA A 97 9.44 0.85 12.19
N ALA A 98 8.40 0.03 11.99
CA ALA A 98 8.52 -1.41 11.79
C ALA A 98 7.43 -1.95 10.87
N PHE A 99 7.72 -3.08 10.22
CA PHE A 99 6.82 -3.80 9.34
C PHE A 99 6.20 -5.00 10.04
N GLY A 100 4.92 -5.28 9.73
CA GLY A 100 4.21 -6.49 10.14
C GLY A 100 3.87 -7.41 8.97
N VAL A 101 4.29 -7.06 7.76
CA VAL A 101 4.00 -7.78 6.51
C VAL A 101 5.24 -7.82 5.63
N ARG A 102 5.18 -8.66 4.58
CA ARG A 102 6.20 -8.80 3.53
C ARG A 102 5.59 -8.57 2.16
N ALA A 103 6.42 -8.20 1.20
CA ALA A 103 6.01 -8.15 -0.21
C ALA A 103 5.48 -9.52 -0.64
N GLY A 104 4.33 -9.52 -1.31
CA GLY A 104 3.62 -10.73 -1.74
C GLY A 104 2.51 -11.18 -0.80
N ASP A 105 2.45 -10.70 0.45
CA ASP A 105 1.38 -11.06 1.39
C ASP A 105 0.02 -10.54 0.91
N GLU A 106 -1.04 -11.33 1.15
CA GLU A 106 -2.42 -10.90 1.02
C GLU A 106 -2.89 -10.39 2.38
N VAL A 107 -3.50 -9.21 2.38
CA VAL A 107 -4.02 -8.55 3.60
C VAL A 107 -5.50 -8.27 3.49
N ARG A 108 -6.18 -8.28 4.63
CA ARG A 108 -7.59 -7.87 4.76
C ARG A 108 -7.68 -6.42 5.21
N ALA A 109 -8.82 -5.77 4.94
CA ALA A 109 -9.10 -4.47 5.55
C ALA A 109 -9.00 -4.54 7.08
N GLY A 110 -8.30 -3.57 7.69
CA GLY A 110 -8.06 -3.54 9.13
C GLY A 110 -6.91 -4.42 9.64
N GLU A 111 -6.31 -5.25 8.78
CA GLU A 111 -5.16 -6.09 9.16
C GLU A 111 -3.91 -5.23 9.43
N LYS A 112 -3.14 -5.59 10.47
CA LYS A 112 -1.95 -4.84 10.86
C LYS A 112 -0.88 -4.94 9.76
N LEU A 113 -0.42 -3.78 9.29
CA LEU A 113 0.69 -3.63 8.34
C LEU A 113 2.02 -3.33 9.02
N GLY A 114 1.99 -2.64 10.16
CA GLY A 114 3.20 -2.19 10.83
C GLY A 114 2.93 -1.28 12.01
N VAL A 115 3.95 -0.51 12.35
CA VAL A 115 3.95 0.42 13.47
C VAL A 115 4.35 1.81 12.95
N ALA A 116 3.59 2.84 13.32
CA ALA A 116 3.91 4.22 13.00
C ALA A 116 5.24 4.64 13.62
N GLY A 117 5.96 5.51 12.92
CA GLY A 117 7.22 6.06 13.36
C GLY A 117 7.47 7.44 12.77
N CYS A 118 8.74 7.74 12.57
CA CYS A 118 9.22 9.00 12.00
C CYS A 118 10.48 8.76 11.16
N THR A 119 10.46 7.75 10.29
CA THR A 119 11.54 7.49 9.33
C THR A 119 11.38 8.37 8.09
N GLY A 120 12.49 8.65 7.40
CA GLY A 120 12.50 9.57 6.26
C GLY A 120 12.38 11.04 6.68
N TRP A 121 11.75 11.88 5.84
CA TRP A 121 11.53 13.29 6.12
C TRP A 121 10.31 13.47 7.02
N CYS A 122 10.53 13.55 8.30
CA CYS A 122 9.48 13.53 9.30
C CYS A 122 9.87 14.47 10.44
N THR A 123 8.90 15.20 11.00
CA THR A 123 9.10 16.13 12.12
C THR A 123 8.47 15.63 13.42
N GLY A 124 7.77 14.52 13.40
CA GLY A 124 7.14 13.90 14.56
C GLY A 124 6.38 12.65 14.14
N THR A 125 6.15 11.72 15.07
CA THR A 125 5.48 10.45 14.79
C THR A 125 4.09 10.67 14.20
N HIS A 126 3.88 10.18 12.97
CA HIS A 126 2.61 10.22 12.25
C HIS A 126 2.57 9.11 11.20
N LEU A 127 1.42 8.88 10.62
CA LEU A 127 1.26 8.11 9.38
C LEU A 127 1.08 9.09 8.23
N HIS A 128 1.93 9.01 7.20
CA HIS A 128 1.62 9.56 5.89
C HIS A 128 0.89 8.49 5.07
N PHE A 129 -0.33 8.78 4.66
CA PHE A 129 -1.22 7.86 3.96
C PHE A 129 -1.64 8.41 2.60
N GLU A 130 -1.42 7.62 1.55
CA GLU A 130 -1.86 7.96 0.20
C GLU A 130 -2.82 6.93 -0.35
N VAL A 131 -3.75 7.41 -1.18
CA VAL A 131 -4.47 6.61 -2.15
C VAL A 131 -4.00 7.00 -3.54
N ARG A 132 -3.64 6.03 -4.34
CA ARG A 132 -3.22 6.21 -5.73
C ARG A 132 -4.17 5.52 -6.66
N LEU A 133 -4.56 6.20 -7.73
CA LEU A 133 -5.34 5.63 -8.82
C LEU A 133 -4.47 5.64 -10.09
N ARG A 134 -4.15 4.45 -10.60
CA ARG A 134 -3.28 4.25 -11.78
C ARG A 134 -1.95 5.02 -11.65
N GLY A 135 -1.36 4.95 -10.45
CA GLY A 135 -0.10 5.59 -10.10
C GLY A 135 -0.19 7.06 -9.67
N ASN A 136 -1.30 7.74 -9.91
CA ASN A 136 -1.49 9.15 -9.53
C ASN A 136 -2.10 9.27 -8.13
N ALA A 137 -1.55 10.14 -7.31
CA ALA A 137 -2.11 10.45 -5.99
C ALA A 137 -3.48 11.13 -6.14
N VAL A 138 -4.44 10.67 -5.35
CA VAL A 138 -5.78 11.24 -5.26
C VAL A 138 -6.10 11.56 -3.81
N ASP A 139 -7.00 12.53 -3.58
CA ASP A 139 -7.39 12.89 -2.23
C ASP A 139 -8.06 11.70 -1.50
N PRO A 140 -7.45 11.17 -0.44
CA PRO A 140 -8.04 10.07 0.31
C PRO A 140 -9.43 10.40 0.89
N LEU A 141 -9.70 11.67 1.18
CA LEU A 141 -10.97 12.11 1.75
C LEU A 141 -12.10 12.23 0.71
N ALA A 142 -11.78 12.19 -0.58
CA ALA A 142 -12.77 12.10 -1.65
C ALA A 142 -13.34 10.68 -1.83
N ILE A 143 -12.78 9.69 -1.10
CA ILE A 143 -13.18 8.29 -1.16
C ILE A 143 -13.97 7.95 0.12
N PRO A 144 -15.02 7.11 0.06
CA PRO A 144 -15.76 6.71 1.26
C PRO A 144 -14.84 6.02 2.28
N MET A 145 -14.64 6.66 3.43
CA MET A 145 -13.86 6.13 4.55
C MET A 145 -14.79 5.65 5.66
N ARG A 146 -14.49 4.50 6.27
CA ARG A 146 -15.26 3.92 7.38
C ARG A 146 -14.36 3.69 8.60
N ALA A 147 -14.97 3.69 9.78
CA ALA A 147 -14.29 3.26 10.99
C ALA A 147 -13.86 1.80 10.87
N GLN A 148 -12.77 1.44 11.54
CA GLN A 148 -12.39 0.04 11.73
C GLN A 148 -13.44 -0.63 12.65
N ARG A 149 -13.79 -1.86 12.35
CA ARG A 149 -14.67 -2.67 13.20
C ARG A 149 -13.86 -3.49 14.17
#